data_52aa42fb369fb9b542b644851397e026
#
_entry.id   52aa42fb369fb9b542b644851397e026
#
_cell.length_a   1.000
_cell.length_b   1.000
_cell.length_c   1.000
_cell.angle_alpha   90.00
_cell.angle_beta   90.00
_cell.angle_gamma   90.00
#
_symmetry.space_group_name_H-M   'P 1'
#
loop_
_entity.id
_entity.type
_entity.pdbx_description
1 polymer ?
#
loop_
_entity_poly.entity_id
_entity_poly.type
_entity_poly.pdbx_seq_one_letter_code
_entity_poly.pdbx_strand_id
1 'polypeptide(L)'
;MTVMRKNRYIIILTTIVSGLALMTACSKPDRNEAVARLKNELHDMLYKNPQQALVRVDSAEQAGVFSAAMANLLRTNIYGAMGQSRLAVFYGEQMLNDPELKREGDTYYSALLMLCGLVERNGEYGKVISMCDEIIADVDNVRKQGGGISGISEEVALRVRSRALTFKGDCEYHLEHPDEAERYYLESINLMMDGVKHSDDYWVIDGLFTGIIETTEFYLEQGKAEKALALVAIGDTALARLDRCPNVPDHVHHMRHNNITIGQAMIYAANGQRDKAEALYLKHRQAENPSVYDIGGDARYLTMTDRYDEAIRLFRQADSLYLAKGNAINTAYIKNYMMNQYKALQKAGRKDEVVAYADRMRQLTDSIHLQEREIDVEQHQEIRQKEAEIASRRQSVIIYRILAIAALLVCMLLAYMFWRAARYNKIITEKNRRLLAEIEQREQEQQQAIEQLEAAPEADLTAEQQLYRRLCELMKQPDVFTDPGLDRSRLAQLLGTNEHYVTDAISACADGKSVNGFLNEYRLRHAIHLLATTNDSVALIAELSGFSRSSFFRIFSEVYGMSPSDYRRVAKK
;
A
#
# COMPACT_ATOMS: atom_id res chain seq x y z
N MET A 1 29.87 -28.03 21.03
CA MET A 1 30.03 -26.88 20.10
C MET A 1 28.76 -26.52 19.29
N THR A 2 27.73 -27.33 19.23
CA THR A 2 26.54 -27.15 18.39
C THR A 2 25.44 -26.28 19.04
N VAL A 3 25.41 -26.17 20.36
CA VAL A 3 24.39 -25.36 21.09
C VAL A 3 24.74 -23.86 21.08
N MET A 4 26.02 -23.50 21.07
CA MET A 4 26.43 -22.09 20.99
C MET A 4 26.20 -21.41 19.63
N ARG A 5 26.12 -22.17 18.53
CA ARG A 5 25.78 -21.59 17.20
C ARG A 5 24.30 -21.26 17.03
N LYS A 6 23.40 -22.04 17.66
CA LYS A 6 21.96 -21.79 17.60
C LYS A 6 21.52 -20.48 18.29
N ASN A 7 22.18 -20.17 19.42
CA ASN A 7 21.89 -18.94 20.17
C ASN A 7 22.39 -17.65 19.47
N ARG A 8 23.43 -17.72 18.65
CA ARG A 8 23.92 -16.54 17.91
C ARG A 8 22.97 -16.12 16.81
N TYR A 9 22.29 -17.05 16.12
CA TYR A 9 21.31 -16.69 15.07
C TYR A 9 20.02 -16.13 15.67
N ILE A 10 19.58 -16.60 16.83
CA ILE A 10 18.41 -16.06 17.53
C ILE A 10 18.71 -14.65 18.07
N ILE A 11 19.91 -14.39 18.59
CA ILE A 11 20.33 -13.06 19.06
C ILE A 11 20.45 -12.07 17.90
N ILE A 12 20.95 -12.47 16.74
CA ILE A 12 21.02 -11.61 15.55
C ILE A 12 19.62 -11.30 15.00
N LEU A 13 18.70 -12.29 14.98
CA LEU A 13 17.32 -12.07 14.53
C LEU A 13 16.54 -11.16 15.50
N THR A 14 16.73 -11.34 16.81
CA THR A 14 16.10 -10.47 17.83
C THR A 14 16.67 -9.05 17.82
N THR A 15 17.97 -8.85 17.56
CA THR A 15 18.57 -7.51 17.42
C THR A 15 18.11 -6.80 16.15
N ILE A 16 17.91 -7.51 15.04
CA ILE A 16 17.38 -6.91 13.79
C ILE A 16 15.90 -6.55 13.96
N VAL A 17 15.10 -7.41 14.59
CA VAL A 17 13.67 -7.12 14.87
C VAL A 17 13.52 -6.00 15.91
N SER A 18 14.38 -5.93 16.92
CA SER A 18 14.38 -4.83 17.91
C SER A 18 14.89 -3.53 17.30
N GLY A 19 15.85 -3.57 16.38
CA GLY A 19 16.34 -2.40 15.65
C GLY A 19 15.28 -1.81 14.69
N LEU A 20 14.48 -2.65 14.03
CA LEU A 20 13.34 -2.22 13.23
C LEU A 20 12.19 -1.66 14.09
N ALA A 21 11.92 -2.25 15.25
CA ALA A 21 10.92 -1.76 16.20
C ALA A 21 11.32 -0.43 16.86
N LEU A 22 12.60 -0.17 17.09
CA LEU A 22 13.12 1.10 17.62
C LEU A 22 13.09 2.24 16.59
N MET A 23 13.17 1.94 15.29
CA MET A 23 13.00 2.96 14.24
C MET A 23 11.53 3.38 14.03
N THR A 24 10.55 2.60 14.51
CA THR A 24 9.11 2.94 14.43
C THR A 24 8.57 3.63 15.69
N ALA A 25 9.38 3.78 16.75
CA ALA A 25 8.95 4.34 18.04
C ALA A 25 9.32 5.81 18.26
N CYS A 26 9.91 6.53 17.26
CA CYS A 26 10.18 7.97 17.37
C CYS A 26 8.96 8.80 16.95
N SER A 27 8.23 9.25 17.95
CA SER A 27 7.45 10.51 18.08
C SER A 27 6.40 10.86 17.03
N LYS A 28 5.17 10.35 17.21
CA LYS A 28 3.97 10.79 16.49
C LYS A 28 3.44 12.22 16.80
N PRO A 29 3.68 12.87 17.95
CA PRO A 29 3.17 14.22 18.20
C PRO A 29 3.81 15.31 17.34
N ASP A 30 5.11 15.19 17.09
CA ASP A 30 5.91 16.18 16.34
C ASP A 30 5.57 16.23 14.84
N ARG A 31 5.14 15.11 14.27
CA ARG A 31 4.81 15.01 12.86
C ARG A 31 3.54 15.78 12.49
N ASN A 32 2.49 15.69 13.30
CA ASN A 32 1.22 16.36 13.01
C ASN A 32 1.36 17.90 13.11
N GLU A 33 2.16 18.39 14.05
CA GLU A 33 2.43 19.81 14.19
C GLU A 33 3.29 20.33 13.04
N ALA A 34 4.32 19.58 12.62
CA ALA A 34 5.15 19.91 11.46
C ALA A 34 4.33 19.95 10.16
N VAL A 35 3.42 18.98 9.97
CA VAL A 35 2.48 18.94 8.84
C VAL A 35 1.55 20.15 8.85
N ALA A 36 0.99 20.53 10.00
CA ALA A 36 0.09 21.67 10.11
C ALA A 36 0.81 22.99 9.82
N ARG A 37 2.00 23.20 10.37
CA ARG A 37 2.83 24.40 10.09
C ARG A 37 3.18 24.52 8.60
N LEU A 38 3.61 23.41 7.98
CA LEU A 38 3.97 23.42 6.57
C LEU A 38 2.76 23.66 5.66
N LYS A 39 1.57 23.14 6.01
CA LYS A 39 0.32 23.44 5.29
C LYS A 39 0.00 24.93 5.31
N ASN A 40 0.13 25.59 6.47
CA ASN A 40 -0.13 27.01 6.60
C ASN A 40 0.89 27.85 5.80
N GLU A 41 2.18 27.48 5.86
CA GLU A 41 3.23 28.12 5.04
C GLU A 41 2.91 27.98 3.55
N LEU A 42 2.52 26.79 3.09
CA LEU A 42 2.17 26.52 1.70
C LEU A 42 0.91 27.28 1.26
N HIS A 43 -0.07 27.45 2.16
CA HIS A 43 -1.26 28.24 1.88
C HIS A 43 -0.90 29.70 1.60
N ASP A 44 -0.01 30.29 2.38
CA ASP A 44 0.47 31.65 2.17
C ASP A 44 1.30 31.79 0.89
N MET A 45 2.03 30.74 0.51
CA MET A 45 2.86 30.71 -0.69
C MET A 45 2.03 30.49 -1.97
N LEU A 46 0.85 29.87 -1.87
CA LEU A 46 0.00 29.44 -3.00
C LEU A 46 -0.20 30.54 -4.05
N TYR A 47 -0.45 31.76 -3.61
CA TYR A 47 -0.70 32.90 -4.49
C TYR A 47 0.50 33.81 -4.70
N LYS A 48 1.51 33.75 -3.81
CA LYS A 48 2.69 34.63 -3.87
C LYS A 48 3.83 34.02 -4.69
N ASN A 49 4.07 32.72 -4.52
CA ASN A 49 5.15 32.01 -5.20
C ASN A 49 4.80 30.52 -5.39
N PRO A 50 3.86 30.20 -6.30
CA PRO A 50 3.37 28.83 -6.48
C PRO A 50 4.47 27.85 -6.92
N GLN A 51 5.45 28.29 -7.70
CA GLN A 51 6.58 27.44 -8.11
C GLN A 51 7.41 26.97 -6.91
N GLN A 52 7.70 27.86 -5.98
CA GLN A 52 8.42 27.50 -4.76
C GLN A 52 7.56 26.62 -3.85
N ALA A 53 6.24 26.80 -3.83
CA ALA A 53 5.32 25.93 -3.12
C ALA A 53 5.38 24.49 -3.66
N LEU A 54 5.42 24.29 -4.99
CA LEU A 54 5.60 22.96 -5.60
C LEU A 54 6.90 22.28 -5.14
N VAL A 55 8.02 22.98 -5.18
CA VAL A 55 9.32 22.46 -4.72
C VAL A 55 9.26 22.03 -3.24
N ARG A 56 8.56 22.80 -2.42
CA ARG A 56 8.36 22.47 -0.99
C ARG A 56 7.50 21.24 -0.80
N VAL A 57 6.41 21.08 -1.59
CA VAL A 57 5.55 19.89 -1.58
C VAL A 57 6.36 18.65 -1.95
N ASP A 58 7.15 18.72 -3.04
CA ASP A 58 7.97 17.61 -3.51
C ASP A 58 9.03 17.20 -2.46
N SER A 59 9.68 18.17 -1.84
CA SER A 59 10.67 17.93 -0.78
C SER A 59 10.02 17.27 0.45
N ALA A 60 8.83 17.73 0.85
CA ALA A 60 8.10 17.18 1.99
C ALA A 60 7.57 15.75 1.74
N GLU A 61 7.16 15.44 0.52
CA GLU A 61 6.78 14.09 0.12
C GLU A 61 7.98 13.14 0.13
N GLN A 62 9.12 13.56 -0.45
CA GLN A 62 10.36 12.77 -0.45
C GLN A 62 10.89 12.52 0.97
N ALA A 63 10.76 13.48 1.86
CA ALA A 63 11.11 13.35 3.28
C ALA A 63 10.09 12.52 4.09
N GLY A 64 8.98 12.07 3.48
CA GLY A 64 7.91 11.31 4.16
C GLY A 64 7.09 12.15 5.15
N VAL A 65 7.17 13.48 5.10
CA VAL A 65 6.33 14.39 5.90
C VAL A 65 4.90 14.38 5.39
N PHE A 66 4.71 14.48 4.07
CA PHE A 66 3.41 14.32 3.42
C PHE A 66 3.24 12.90 2.87
N SER A 67 2.01 12.37 2.96
CA SER A 67 1.61 11.22 2.16
C SER A 67 1.47 11.61 0.69
N ALA A 68 1.49 10.63 -0.22
CA ALA A 68 1.28 10.88 -1.64
C ALA A 68 -0.08 11.56 -1.91
N ALA A 69 -1.14 11.16 -1.20
CA ALA A 69 -2.45 11.79 -1.30
C ALA A 69 -2.41 13.27 -0.91
N MET A 70 -1.78 13.60 0.23
CA MET A 70 -1.63 14.98 0.70
C MET A 70 -0.80 15.82 -0.27
N ALA A 71 0.32 15.29 -0.76
CA ALA A 71 1.15 15.97 -1.75
C ALA A 71 0.37 16.26 -3.04
N ASN A 72 -0.41 15.29 -3.52
CA ASN A 72 -1.23 15.46 -4.72
C ASN A 72 -2.39 16.44 -4.49
N LEU A 73 -3.02 16.46 -3.31
CA LEU A 73 -4.01 17.49 -2.94
C LEU A 73 -3.41 18.90 -3.02
N LEU A 74 -2.22 19.10 -2.46
CA LEU A 74 -1.54 20.39 -2.50
C LEU A 74 -1.13 20.77 -3.93
N ARG A 75 -0.59 19.84 -4.72
CA ARG A 75 -0.30 20.08 -6.15
C ARG A 75 -1.56 20.48 -6.92
N THR A 76 -2.68 19.78 -6.69
CA THR A 76 -3.97 20.11 -7.30
C THR A 76 -4.36 21.57 -7.03
N ASN A 77 -4.25 22.00 -5.77
CA ASN A 77 -4.55 23.37 -5.39
C ASN A 77 -3.59 24.38 -6.02
N ILE A 78 -2.27 24.09 -6.01
CA ILE A 78 -1.25 24.99 -6.56
C ILE A 78 -1.41 25.13 -8.07
N TYR A 79 -1.54 24.03 -8.81
CA TYR A 79 -1.77 24.08 -10.26
C TYR A 79 -3.10 24.72 -10.62
N GLY A 80 -4.15 24.49 -9.81
CA GLY A 80 -5.44 25.17 -9.95
C GLY A 80 -5.34 26.69 -9.79
N ALA A 81 -4.57 27.16 -8.81
CA ALA A 81 -4.31 28.58 -8.59
C ALA A 81 -3.44 29.20 -9.71
N MET A 82 -2.54 28.42 -10.30
CA MET A 82 -1.73 28.84 -11.47
C MET A 82 -2.55 28.86 -12.78
N GLY A 83 -3.81 28.43 -12.78
CA GLY A 83 -4.62 28.25 -13.99
C GLY A 83 -4.23 27.03 -14.84
N GLN A 84 -3.36 26.18 -14.35
CA GLN A 84 -2.93 24.96 -15.03
C GLN A 84 -3.90 23.80 -14.77
N SER A 85 -5.11 23.94 -15.31
CA SER A 85 -6.27 23.10 -14.97
C SER A 85 -6.04 21.61 -15.28
N ARG A 86 -5.32 21.26 -16.35
CA ARG A 86 -5.07 19.84 -16.71
C ARG A 86 -4.13 19.16 -15.73
N LEU A 87 -3.06 19.84 -15.29
CA LEU A 87 -2.16 19.32 -14.24
C LEU A 87 -2.90 19.21 -12.91
N ALA A 88 -3.74 20.20 -12.58
CA ALA A 88 -4.57 20.14 -11.40
C ALA A 88 -5.52 18.92 -11.44
N VAL A 89 -6.18 18.65 -12.57
CA VAL A 89 -7.01 17.45 -12.75
C VAL A 89 -6.19 16.18 -12.63
N PHE A 90 -5.04 16.11 -13.29
CA PHE A 90 -4.15 14.94 -13.23
C PHE A 90 -3.77 14.58 -11.78
N TYR A 91 -3.29 15.55 -10.99
CA TYR A 91 -2.93 15.30 -9.60
C TYR A 91 -4.14 15.03 -8.71
N GLY A 92 -5.29 15.64 -9.00
CA GLY A 92 -6.56 15.36 -8.35
C GLY A 92 -7.01 13.91 -8.56
N GLU A 93 -6.92 13.38 -9.77
CA GLU A 93 -7.20 11.97 -10.07
C GLU A 93 -6.21 11.02 -9.37
N GLN A 94 -4.91 11.37 -9.35
CA GLN A 94 -3.92 10.57 -8.61
C GLN A 94 -4.20 10.56 -7.09
N MET A 95 -4.63 11.67 -6.52
CA MET A 95 -5.02 11.77 -5.10
C MET A 95 -6.20 10.83 -4.77
N LEU A 96 -7.22 10.80 -5.61
CA LEU A 96 -8.42 9.97 -5.40
C LEU A 96 -8.16 8.46 -5.50
N ASN A 97 -7.05 8.05 -6.11
CA ASN A 97 -6.62 6.66 -6.15
C ASN A 97 -5.99 6.17 -4.83
N ASP A 98 -5.78 7.04 -3.85
CA ASP A 98 -5.20 6.66 -2.56
C ASP A 98 -6.25 6.02 -1.65
N PRO A 99 -6.03 4.75 -1.20
CA PRO A 99 -6.98 4.05 -0.33
C PRO A 99 -7.13 4.70 1.05
N GLU A 100 -6.11 5.42 1.55
CA GLU A 100 -6.18 6.09 2.85
C GLU A 100 -7.10 7.29 2.81
N LEU A 101 -7.07 8.07 1.72
CA LEU A 101 -7.97 9.22 1.55
C LEU A 101 -9.45 8.80 1.57
N LYS A 102 -9.78 7.67 0.96
CA LYS A 102 -11.16 7.13 0.96
C LYS A 102 -11.69 6.84 2.38
N ARG A 103 -10.80 6.63 3.35
CA ARG A 103 -11.19 6.43 4.76
C ARG A 103 -11.47 7.74 5.49
N GLU A 104 -11.02 8.86 4.96
CA GLU A 104 -11.27 10.21 5.47
C GLU A 104 -12.48 10.82 4.75
N GLY A 105 -13.68 10.27 4.98
CA GLY A 105 -14.89 10.52 4.18
C GLY A 105 -15.13 11.98 3.79
N ASP A 106 -15.09 12.95 4.73
CA ASP A 106 -15.30 14.36 4.40
C ASP A 106 -14.21 14.93 3.50
N THR A 107 -12.94 14.63 3.78
CA THR A 107 -11.80 15.07 2.95
C THR A 107 -11.90 14.47 1.55
N TYR A 108 -12.28 13.19 1.44
CA TYR A 108 -12.45 12.51 0.15
C TYR A 108 -13.53 13.17 -0.72
N TYR A 109 -14.73 13.39 -0.17
CA TYR A 109 -15.81 14.02 -0.95
C TYR A 109 -15.53 15.50 -1.26
N SER A 110 -14.89 16.23 -0.35
CA SER A 110 -14.45 17.59 -0.64
C SER A 110 -13.44 17.65 -1.79
N ALA A 111 -12.53 16.69 -1.84
CA ALA A 111 -11.58 16.55 -2.94
C ALA A 111 -12.26 16.17 -4.27
N LEU A 112 -13.25 15.27 -4.24
CA LEU A 112 -14.05 14.92 -5.42
C LEU A 112 -14.81 16.14 -5.98
N LEU A 113 -15.48 16.91 -5.13
CA LEU A 113 -16.19 18.12 -5.55
C LEU A 113 -15.25 19.19 -6.09
N MET A 114 -14.06 19.34 -5.50
CA MET A 114 -13.01 20.21 -6.04
C MET A 114 -12.60 19.75 -7.45
N LEU A 115 -12.42 18.45 -7.65
CA LEU A 115 -12.07 17.90 -8.97
C LEU A 115 -13.19 18.13 -9.97
N CYS A 116 -14.47 17.98 -9.58
CA CYS A 116 -15.61 18.34 -10.45
C CYS A 116 -15.50 19.79 -10.95
N GLY A 117 -15.22 20.74 -10.07
CA GLY A 117 -15.05 22.15 -10.46
C GLY A 117 -13.83 22.42 -11.34
N LEU A 118 -12.77 21.61 -11.26
CA LEU A 118 -11.61 21.69 -12.16
C LEU A 118 -11.94 21.16 -13.55
N VAL A 119 -12.63 20.01 -13.60
CA VAL A 119 -13.06 19.37 -14.86
C VAL A 119 -14.11 20.21 -15.58
N GLU A 120 -15.02 20.83 -14.83
CA GLU A 120 -16.01 21.78 -15.36
C GLU A 120 -15.33 22.98 -16.06
N ARG A 121 -14.31 23.57 -15.41
CA ARG A 121 -13.54 24.68 -16.00
C ARG A 121 -12.81 24.30 -17.29
N ASN A 122 -12.51 23.02 -17.48
CA ASN A 122 -11.97 22.50 -18.74
C ASN A 122 -13.03 22.30 -19.82
N GLY A 123 -14.33 22.52 -19.52
CA GLY A 123 -15.43 22.29 -20.43
C GLY A 123 -15.84 20.83 -20.61
N GLU A 124 -15.37 19.92 -19.75
CA GLU A 124 -15.67 18.48 -19.81
C GLU A 124 -17.01 18.17 -19.10
N TYR A 125 -18.09 18.88 -19.46
CA TYR A 125 -19.37 18.86 -18.75
C TYR A 125 -19.97 17.46 -18.60
N GLY A 126 -19.94 16.62 -19.64
CA GLY A 126 -20.42 15.24 -19.58
C GLY A 126 -19.68 14.39 -18.55
N LYS A 127 -18.37 14.59 -18.40
CA LYS A 127 -17.54 13.92 -17.38
C LYS A 127 -17.95 14.37 -15.97
N VAL A 128 -18.20 15.66 -15.78
CA VAL A 128 -18.65 16.20 -14.46
C VAL A 128 -20.00 15.60 -14.08
N ILE A 129 -20.95 15.52 -15.00
CA ILE A 129 -22.27 14.91 -14.75
C ILE A 129 -22.10 13.46 -14.28
N SER A 130 -21.28 12.66 -14.99
CA SER A 130 -21.01 11.28 -14.61
C SER A 130 -20.35 11.17 -13.22
N MET A 131 -19.37 12.02 -12.92
CA MET A 131 -18.73 12.07 -11.59
C MET A 131 -19.74 12.43 -10.50
N CYS A 132 -20.63 13.39 -10.76
CA CYS A 132 -21.67 13.78 -9.80
C CYS A 132 -22.68 12.66 -9.57
N ASP A 133 -23.05 11.91 -10.61
CA ASP A 133 -23.94 10.74 -10.47
C ASP A 133 -23.31 9.66 -9.59
N GLU A 134 -22.01 9.38 -9.76
CA GLU A 134 -21.27 8.45 -8.93
C GLU A 134 -21.21 8.93 -7.46
N ILE A 135 -20.95 10.22 -7.24
CA ILE A 135 -20.92 10.85 -5.91
C ILE A 135 -22.28 10.71 -5.21
N ILE A 136 -23.37 11.04 -5.91
CA ILE A 136 -24.73 10.96 -5.36
C ILE A 136 -25.09 9.51 -5.01
N ALA A 137 -24.79 8.57 -5.91
CA ALA A 137 -25.06 7.15 -5.68
C ALA A 137 -24.25 6.60 -4.50
N ASP A 138 -23.00 7.00 -4.36
CA ASP A 138 -22.13 6.56 -3.26
C ASP A 138 -22.61 7.10 -1.92
N VAL A 139 -22.92 8.40 -1.84
CA VAL A 139 -23.47 9.04 -0.64
C VAL A 139 -24.82 8.42 -0.22
N ASP A 140 -25.70 8.13 -1.20
CA ASP A 140 -26.99 7.48 -0.92
C ASP A 140 -26.83 6.05 -0.41
N ASN A 141 -25.83 5.32 -0.90
CA ASN A 141 -25.51 3.98 -0.41
C ASN A 141 -24.94 4.00 1.02
N VAL A 142 -24.04 4.93 1.31
CA VAL A 142 -23.48 5.14 2.65
C VAL A 142 -24.61 5.43 3.65
N ARG A 143 -25.55 6.28 3.28
CA ARG A 143 -26.73 6.65 4.10
C ARG A 143 -27.65 5.45 4.36
N LYS A 144 -27.93 4.61 3.37
CA LYS A 144 -28.79 3.43 3.48
C LYS A 144 -28.19 2.32 4.36
N GLN A 145 -26.87 2.21 4.42
CA GLN A 145 -26.16 1.16 5.18
C GLN A 145 -25.95 1.52 6.67
N GLY A 146 -26.47 2.67 7.12
CA GLY A 146 -26.41 3.05 8.54
C GLY A 146 -24.99 3.28 9.08
N GLY A 147 -24.11 3.85 8.28
CA GLY A 147 -22.70 4.07 8.61
C GLY A 147 -21.78 3.22 7.74
N GLY A 148 -21.84 3.41 6.44
CA GLY A 148 -20.95 2.81 5.46
C GLY A 148 -19.54 3.39 5.57
N ILE A 149 -18.68 2.90 4.72
CA ILE A 149 -17.27 3.23 4.51
C ILE A 149 -16.88 4.61 5.08
N SER A 150 -16.40 4.68 6.34
CA SER A 150 -15.98 5.90 7.01
C SER A 150 -17.07 6.97 7.26
N GLY A 151 -17.73 6.93 8.37
CA GLY A 151 -18.21 7.98 9.24
C GLY A 151 -18.47 9.40 8.72
N ILE A 152 -19.06 9.58 7.52
CA ILE A 152 -19.56 10.90 7.14
C ILE A 152 -20.85 11.18 7.92
N SER A 153 -20.95 12.39 8.48
CA SER A 153 -22.18 12.84 9.11
C SER A 153 -23.29 13.07 8.08
N GLU A 154 -24.53 13.13 8.56
CA GLU A 154 -25.68 13.46 7.70
C GLU A 154 -25.51 14.84 7.06
N GLU A 155 -24.94 15.81 7.76
CA GLU A 155 -24.64 17.15 7.27
C GLU A 155 -23.66 17.13 6.10
N VAL A 156 -22.60 16.33 6.22
CA VAL A 156 -21.62 16.14 5.13
C VAL A 156 -22.29 15.52 3.93
N ALA A 157 -23.12 14.49 4.11
CA ALA A 157 -23.85 13.82 3.05
C ALA A 157 -24.79 14.78 2.30
N LEU A 158 -25.54 15.60 3.05
CA LEU A 158 -26.42 16.62 2.49
C LEU A 158 -25.66 17.65 1.67
N ARG A 159 -24.56 18.20 2.20
CA ARG A 159 -23.69 19.17 1.54
C ARG A 159 -23.10 18.62 0.24
N VAL A 160 -22.57 17.41 0.30
CA VAL A 160 -21.93 16.75 -0.86
C VAL A 160 -22.95 16.53 -1.97
N ARG A 161 -24.12 15.99 -1.63
CA ARG A 161 -25.22 15.76 -2.59
C ARG A 161 -25.73 17.05 -3.20
N SER A 162 -25.97 18.09 -2.37
CA SER A 162 -26.42 19.40 -2.85
C SER A 162 -25.43 20.02 -3.83
N ARG A 163 -24.13 19.98 -3.51
CA ARG A 163 -23.10 20.53 -4.39
C ARG A 163 -22.96 19.76 -5.69
N ALA A 164 -23.07 18.42 -5.66
CA ALA A 164 -23.09 17.59 -6.87
C ALA A 164 -24.30 17.93 -7.77
N LEU A 165 -25.48 18.14 -7.17
CA LEU A 165 -26.67 18.59 -7.92
C LEU A 165 -26.46 19.97 -8.55
N THR A 166 -25.83 20.91 -7.82
CA THR A 166 -25.51 22.23 -8.37
C THR A 166 -24.56 22.13 -9.58
N PHE A 167 -23.48 21.33 -9.47
CA PHE A 167 -22.59 21.08 -10.61
C PHE A 167 -23.31 20.46 -11.81
N LYS A 168 -24.25 19.54 -11.57
CA LYS A 168 -25.08 19.00 -12.67
C LYS A 168 -25.92 20.09 -13.31
N GLY A 169 -26.51 20.97 -12.50
CA GLY A 169 -27.26 22.13 -13.01
C GLY A 169 -26.40 23.05 -13.88
N ASP A 170 -25.19 23.40 -13.38
CA ASP A 170 -24.23 24.22 -14.12
C ASP A 170 -23.84 23.57 -15.46
N CYS A 171 -23.53 22.27 -15.46
CA CYS A 171 -23.15 21.53 -16.65
C CYS A 171 -24.29 21.41 -17.67
N GLU A 172 -25.51 21.09 -17.22
CA GLU A 172 -26.68 21.00 -18.11
C GLU A 172 -27.02 22.37 -18.71
N TYR A 173 -26.85 23.45 -17.94
CA TYR A 173 -27.01 24.80 -18.45
C TYR A 173 -26.02 25.11 -19.59
N HIS A 174 -24.75 24.73 -19.41
CA HIS A 174 -23.72 24.89 -20.44
C HIS A 174 -23.92 23.97 -21.66
N LEU A 175 -24.61 22.85 -21.49
CA LEU A 175 -25.02 21.95 -22.59
C LEU A 175 -26.32 22.38 -23.28
N GLU A 176 -26.84 23.57 -22.95
CA GLU A 176 -28.08 24.12 -23.52
C GLU A 176 -29.36 23.32 -23.17
N HIS A 177 -29.36 22.69 -21.97
CA HIS A 177 -30.51 21.97 -21.40
C HIS A 177 -31.09 22.71 -20.18
N PRO A 178 -31.73 23.89 -20.35
CA PRO A 178 -32.14 24.75 -19.25
C PRO A 178 -33.23 24.15 -18.35
N ASP A 179 -34.06 23.24 -18.85
CA ASP A 179 -35.10 22.60 -18.05
C ASP A 179 -34.48 21.55 -17.07
N GLU A 180 -33.48 20.82 -17.52
CA GLU A 180 -32.73 19.90 -16.67
C GLU A 180 -31.91 20.68 -15.64
N ALA A 181 -31.27 21.77 -16.03
CA ALA A 181 -30.55 22.66 -15.11
C ALA A 181 -31.46 23.17 -14.00
N GLU A 182 -32.65 23.69 -14.36
CA GLU A 182 -33.67 24.17 -13.41
C GLU A 182 -34.07 23.05 -12.42
N ARG A 183 -34.26 21.83 -12.90
CA ARG A 183 -34.62 20.69 -12.07
C ARG A 183 -33.53 20.38 -11.03
N TYR A 184 -32.26 20.34 -11.41
CA TYR A 184 -31.16 20.07 -10.50
C TYR A 184 -30.96 21.20 -9.48
N TYR A 185 -31.06 22.47 -9.86
CA TYR A 185 -30.97 23.58 -8.94
C TYR A 185 -32.08 23.55 -7.89
N LEU A 186 -33.32 23.29 -8.31
CA LEU A 186 -34.44 23.19 -7.38
C LEU A 186 -34.33 21.97 -6.46
N GLU A 187 -33.86 20.84 -6.97
CA GLU A 187 -33.59 19.65 -6.14
C GLU A 187 -32.56 19.96 -5.06
N SER A 188 -31.47 20.66 -5.42
CA SER A 188 -30.44 21.10 -4.49
C SER A 188 -31.01 22.02 -3.38
N ILE A 189 -31.78 23.05 -3.76
CA ILE A 189 -32.41 23.96 -2.80
C ILE A 189 -33.37 23.20 -1.87
N ASN A 190 -34.25 22.35 -2.41
CA ASN A 190 -35.22 21.61 -1.63
C ASN A 190 -34.52 20.68 -0.61
N LEU A 191 -33.46 20.03 -1.03
CA LEU A 191 -32.63 19.18 -0.17
C LEU A 191 -32.05 19.99 1.01
N MET A 192 -31.48 21.16 0.73
CA MET A 192 -30.88 22.02 1.74
C MET A 192 -31.92 22.70 2.64
N MET A 193 -33.07 23.07 2.09
CA MET A 193 -34.22 23.60 2.86
C MET A 193 -34.75 22.57 3.86
N ASP A 194 -34.74 21.30 3.50
CA ASP A 194 -35.09 20.25 4.46
C ASP A 194 -33.97 20.05 5.50
N GLY A 195 -32.71 20.07 5.08
CA GLY A 195 -31.55 19.96 5.96
C GLY A 195 -31.50 21.02 7.05
N VAL A 196 -31.75 22.31 6.71
CA VAL A 196 -31.72 23.41 7.69
C VAL A 196 -32.87 23.38 8.69
N LYS A 197 -33.89 22.54 8.52
CA LYS A 197 -34.93 22.30 9.56
C LYS A 197 -34.39 21.45 10.72
N HIS A 198 -33.42 20.59 10.43
CA HIS A 198 -32.93 19.52 11.31
C HIS A 198 -31.51 19.72 11.77
N SER A 199 -30.75 20.66 11.19
CA SER A 199 -29.34 20.93 11.51
C SER A 199 -29.09 22.44 11.58
N ASP A 200 -28.29 22.84 12.59
CA ASP A 200 -27.77 24.22 12.73
C ASP A 200 -26.29 24.27 12.27
N ASP A 201 -25.83 23.25 11.50
CA ASP A 201 -24.48 23.21 10.95
C ASP A 201 -24.29 24.30 9.89
N TYR A 202 -23.22 25.09 10.02
CA TYR A 202 -22.91 26.19 9.10
C TYR A 202 -22.84 25.72 7.65
N TRP A 203 -22.25 24.56 7.38
CA TRP A 203 -22.04 24.09 6.01
C TRP A 203 -23.34 23.67 5.31
N VAL A 204 -24.35 23.25 6.08
CA VAL A 204 -25.69 22.98 5.57
C VAL A 204 -26.35 24.31 5.17
N ILE A 205 -26.24 25.34 6.03
CA ILE A 205 -26.76 26.68 5.72
C ILE A 205 -26.02 27.29 4.53
N ASP A 206 -24.70 27.11 4.45
CA ASP A 206 -23.86 27.61 3.34
C ASP A 206 -24.21 26.95 2.00
N GLY A 207 -24.54 25.65 2.00
CA GLY A 207 -25.06 24.96 0.82
C GLY A 207 -26.35 25.56 0.30
N LEU A 208 -27.25 25.99 1.20
CA LEU A 208 -28.49 26.67 0.80
C LEU A 208 -28.22 28.04 0.16
N PHE A 209 -27.28 28.82 0.69
CA PHE A 209 -26.86 30.09 0.08
C PHE A 209 -26.33 29.87 -1.36
N THR A 210 -25.50 28.87 -1.55
CA THR A 210 -24.95 28.54 -2.87
C THR A 210 -26.08 28.22 -3.83
N GLY A 211 -27.02 27.34 -3.46
CA GLY A 211 -28.18 27.02 -4.30
C GLY A 211 -29.04 28.24 -4.67
N ILE A 212 -29.29 29.13 -3.70
CA ILE A 212 -30.08 30.36 -3.95
C ILE A 212 -29.36 31.26 -4.94
N ILE A 213 -28.06 31.49 -4.79
CA ILE A 213 -27.29 32.40 -5.63
C ILE A 213 -27.28 31.87 -7.08
N GLU A 214 -26.90 30.61 -7.28
CA GLU A 214 -26.82 30.00 -8.62
C GLU A 214 -28.21 29.97 -9.32
N THR A 215 -29.27 29.59 -8.57
CA THR A 215 -30.64 29.58 -9.14
C THR A 215 -31.13 30.98 -9.45
N THR A 216 -30.80 31.98 -8.63
CA THR A 216 -31.12 33.38 -8.90
C THR A 216 -30.48 33.86 -10.19
N GLU A 217 -29.19 33.61 -10.36
CA GLU A 217 -28.48 33.97 -11.59
C GLU A 217 -29.08 33.28 -12.81
N PHE A 218 -29.30 31.97 -12.71
CA PHE A 218 -29.96 31.19 -13.76
C PHE A 218 -31.32 31.79 -14.18
N TYR A 219 -32.23 32.08 -13.22
CA TYR A 219 -33.53 32.63 -13.55
C TYR A 219 -33.45 34.03 -14.15
N LEU A 220 -32.57 34.88 -13.65
CA LEU A 220 -32.39 36.22 -14.19
C LEU A 220 -31.81 36.20 -15.63
N GLU A 221 -30.85 35.30 -15.91
CA GLU A 221 -30.28 35.14 -17.24
C GLU A 221 -31.29 34.56 -18.25
N GLN A 222 -32.18 33.65 -17.79
CA GLN A 222 -33.22 33.05 -18.61
C GLN A 222 -34.46 33.96 -18.77
N GLY A 223 -34.48 35.15 -18.15
CA GLY A 223 -35.67 36.03 -18.16
C GLY A 223 -36.86 35.48 -17.36
N LYS A 224 -36.63 34.46 -16.51
CA LYS A 224 -37.67 33.81 -15.68
C LYS A 224 -37.81 34.54 -14.31
N ALA A 225 -37.82 35.87 -14.32
CA ALA A 225 -37.78 36.70 -13.10
C ALA A 225 -38.91 36.39 -12.10
N GLU A 226 -40.10 36.05 -12.58
CA GLU A 226 -41.25 35.70 -11.74
C GLU A 226 -40.96 34.44 -10.87
N LYS A 227 -40.29 33.43 -11.45
CA LYS A 227 -39.90 32.23 -10.69
C LYS A 227 -38.88 32.55 -9.60
N ALA A 228 -38.02 33.53 -9.83
CA ALA A 228 -37.03 33.96 -8.85
C ALA A 228 -37.64 34.56 -7.56
N LEU A 229 -38.90 35.08 -7.61
CA LEU A 229 -39.57 35.64 -6.41
C LEU A 229 -39.68 34.64 -5.25
N ALA A 230 -39.82 33.34 -5.55
CA ALA A 230 -39.85 32.31 -4.52
C ALA A 230 -38.53 32.22 -3.74
N LEU A 231 -37.41 32.56 -4.37
CA LEU A 231 -36.08 32.51 -3.72
C LEU A 231 -35.89 33.61 -2.66
N VAL A 232 -36.67 34.70 -2.72
CA VAL A 232 -36.59 35.77 -1.71
C VAL A 232 -36.90 35.24 -0.31
N ALA A 233 -38.05 34.55 -0.14
CA ALA A 233 -38.44 33.98 1.13
C ALA A 233 -37.48 32.90 1.63
N ILE A 234 -36.89 32.12 0.69
CA ILE A 234 -35.86 31.11 1.00
C ILE A 234 -34.59 31.82 1.48
N GLY A 235 -34.19 32.92 0.85
CA GLY A 235 -33.05 33.73 1.24
C GLY A 235 -33.21 34.32 2.63
N ASP A 236 -34.41 34.87 2.97
CA ASP A 236 -34.72 35.38 4.30
C ASP A 236 -34.62 34.27 5.37
N THR A 237 -35.09 33.05 5.04
CA THR A 237 -34.96 31.88 5.90
C THR A 237 -33.52 31.51 6.13
N ALA A 238 -32.70 31.50 5.07
CA ALA A 238 -31.28 31.18 5.15
C ALA A 238 -30.52 32.20 6.00
N LEU A 239 -30.80 33.50 5.84
CA LEU A 239 -30.21 34.57 6.67
C LEU A 239 -30.60 34.43 8.13
N ALA A 240 -31.89 34.19 8.43
CA ALA A 240 -32.35 33.99 9.81
C ALA A 240 -31.72 32.76 10.50
N ARG A 241 -31.35 31.74 9.71
CA ARG A 241 -30.58 30.58 10.23
C ARG A 241 -29.13 30.93 10.45
N LEU A 242 -28.50 31.68 9.53
CA LEU A 242 -27.11 32.14 9.66
C LEU A 242 -26.95 32.99 10.94
N ASP A 243 -27.90 33.92 11.20
CA ASP A 243 -27.88 34.80 12.36
C ASP A 243 -27.91 34.06 13.70
N ARG A 244 -28.38 32.81 13.72
CA ARG A 244 -28.44 31.93 14.89
C ARG A 244 -27.30 30.92 14.93
N CYS A 245 -26.56 30.77 13.85
CA CYS A 245 -25.50 29.78 13.75
C CYS A 245 -24.29 30.21 14.61
N PRO A 246 -23.83 29.38 15.55
CA PRO A 246 -22.67 29.72 16.37
C PRO A 246 -21.37 29.67 15.58
N ASN A 247 -20.43 30.53 15.98
CA ASN A 247 -19.03 30.50 15.48
C ASN A 247 -18.84 30.78 13.99
N VAL A 248 -19.77 31.47 13.33
CA VAL A 248 -19.56 31.97 11.97
C VAL A 248 -18.65 33.20 12.02
N PRO A 249 -17.55 33.23 11.27
CA PRO A 249 -16.70 34.41 11.22
C PRO A 249 -17.44 35.64 10.69
N ASP A 250 -17.22 36.81 11.29
CA ASP A 250 -17.93 38.06 10.94
C ASP A 250 -17.85 38.39 9.45
N HIS A 251 -16.70 38.20 8.82
CA HIS A 251 -16.52 38.47 7.40
C HIS A 251 -17.37 37.55 6.52
N VAL A 252 -17.58 36.30 6.92
CA VAL A 252 -18.44 35.32 6.20
C VAL A 252 -19.90 35.71 6.39
N HIS A 253 -20.27 36.06 7.60
CA HIS A 253 -21.61 36.53 7.93
C HIS A 253 -21.99 37.75 7.07
N HIS A 254 -21.16 38.80 7.05
CA HIS A 254 -21.36 39.97 6.23
C HIS A 254 -21.42 39.65 4.73
N MET A 255 -20.53 38.82 4.24
CA MET A 255 -20.52 38.39 2.83
C MET A 255 -21.82 37.72 2.42
N ARG A 256 -22.36 36.78 3.24
CA ARG A 256 -23.61 36.10 2.91
C ARG A 256 -24.79 37.03 2.94
N HIS A 257 -24.88 37.92 3.95
CA HIS A 257 -25.88 38.98 3.98
C HIS A 257 -25.87 39.86 2.74
N ASN A 258 -24.69 40.32 2.31
CA ASN A 258 -24.52 41.14 1.12
C ASN A 258 -24.98 40.40 -0.15
N ASN A 259 -24.52 39.17 -0.34
CA ASN A 259 -24.88 38.38 -1.53
C ASN A 259 -26.38 38.16 -1.66
N ILE A 260 -27.08 37.83 -0.58
CA ILE A 260 -28.53 37.65 -0.61
C ILE A 260 -29.24 38.97 -0.81
N THR A 261 -28.84 40.04 -0.10
CA THR A 261 -29.48 41.35 -0.20
C THR A 261 -29.44 41.92 -1.62
N ILE A 262 -28.27 41.84 -2.28
CA ILE A 262 -28.16 42.32 -3.67
C ILE A 262 -28.87 41.38 -4.66
N GLY A 263 -28.88 40.07 -4.43
CA GLY A 263 -29.66 39.09 -5.20
C GLY A 263 -31.16 39.37 -5.14
N GLN A 264 -31.69 39.62 -3.94
CA GLN A 264 -33.09 39.99 -3.72
C GLN A 264 -33.44 41.33 -4.40
N ALA A 265 -32.53 42.33 -4.29
CA ALA A 265 -32.73 43.60 -5.01
C ALA A 265 -32.85 43.40 -6.52
N MET A 266 -31.98 42.57 -7.13
CA MET A 266 -32.03 42.22 -8.54
C MET A 266 -33.32 41.47 -8.90
N ILE A 267 -33.79 40.54 -8.07
CA ILE A 267 -35.05 39.81 -8.28
C ILE A 267 -36.22 40.78 -8.29
N TYR A 268 -36.32 41.69 -7.32
CA TYR A 268 -37.39 42.68 -7.26
C TYR A 268 -37.33 43.67 -8.43
N ALA A 269 -36.14 44.12 -8.82
CA ALA A 269 -35.96 44.98 -9.99
C ALA A 269 -36.44 44.31 -11.28
N ALA A 270 -36.07 43.05 -11.51
CA ALA A 270 -36.49 42.27 -12.66
C ALA A 270 -38.03 42.06 -12.73
N ASN A 271 -38.70 42.07 -11.56
CA ASN A 271 -40.17 41.96 -11.44
C ASN A 271 -40.88 43.31 -11.35
N GLY A 272 -40.19 44.43 -11.62
CA GLY A 272 -40.80 45.76 -11.64
C GLY A 272 -41.14 46.32 -10.23
N GLN A 273 -40.75 45.68 -9.16
CA GLN A 273 -41.01 46.11 -7.78
C GLN A 273 -39.91 47.10 -7.29
N ARG A 274 -39.88 48.28 -7.95
CA ARG A 274 -38.77 49.27 -7.86
C ARG A 274 -38.49 49.72 -6.43
N ASP A 275 -39.54 50.02 -5.66
CA ASP A 275 -39.36 50.54 -4.29
C ASP A 275 -38.67 49.51 -3.36
N LYS A 276 -39.07 48.25 -3.44
CA LYS A 276 -38.40 47.17 -2.67
C LYS A 276 -36.98 46.95 -3.14
N ALA A 277 -36.76 46.95 -4.46
CA ALA A 277 -35.46 46.77 -5.06
C ALA A 277 -34.49 47.86 -4.58
N GLU A 278 -34.90 49.15 -4.67
CA GLU A 278 -34.09 50.29 -4.25
C GLU A 278 -33.78 50.27 -2.73
N ALA A 279 -34.77 49.92 -1.90
CA ALA A 279 -34.55 49.80 -0.45
C ALA A 279 -33.47 48.79 -0.11
N LEU A 280 -33.46 47.60 -0.75
CA LEU A 280 -32.42 46.57 -0.57
C LEU A 280 -31.09 46.98 -1.13
N TYR A 281 -31.09 47.63 -2.31
CA TYR A 281 -29.86 48.17 -2.92
C TYR A 281 -29.20 49.21 -2.00
N LEU A 282 -29.97 50.16 -1.45
CA LEU A 282 -29.47 51.15 -0.52
C LEU A 282 -28.95 50.53 0.76
N LYS A 283 -29.60 49.47 1.27
CA LYS A 283 -29.07 48.68 2.40
C LYS A 283 -27.74 48.05 2.08
N HIS A 284 -27.60 47.40 0.90
CA HIS A 284 -26.36 46.78 0.46
C HIS A 284 -25.23 47.80 0.32
N ARG A 285 -25.51 49.01 -0.16
CA ARG A 285 -24.54 50.12 -0.33
C ARG A 285 -23.99 50.67 1.00
N GLN A 286 -24.60 50.33 2.14
CA GLN A 286 -24.10 50.73 3.47
C GLN A 286 -23.02 49.79 3.99
N ALA A 287 -22.68 48.71 3.25
CA ALA A 287 -21.62 47.80 3.63
C ALA A 287 -20.28 48.52 3.79
N GLU A 288 -19.63 48.32 4.94
CA GLU A 288 -18.27 48.82 5.19
C GLU A 288 -17.26 47.99 4.38
N ASN A 289 -16.33 48.65 3.72
CA ASN A 289 -15.27 48.01 2.92
C ASN A 289 -15.77 47.01 1.86
N PRO A 290 -16.57 47.48 0.87
CA PRO A 290 -17.17 46.59 -0.13
C PRO A 290 -16.09 45.82 -0.93
N SER A 291 -16.28 44.54 -1.10
CA SER A 291 -15.44 43.70 -1.95
C SER A 291 -15.64 44.03 -3.44
N VAL A 292 -14.76 43.51 -4.28
CA VAL A 292 -14.93 43.60 -5.74
C VAL A 292 -16.28 42.98 -6.19
N TYR A 293 -16.71 41.94 -5.50
CA TYR A 293 -17.98 41.25 -5.78
C TYR A 293 -19.18 42.13 -5.37
N ASP A 294 -19.13 42.83 -4.24
CA ASP A 294 -20.20 43.74 -3.81
C ASP A 294 -20.37 44.89 -4.82
N ILE A 295 -19.23 45.52 -5.24
CA ILE A 295 -19.23 46.57 -6.23
C ILE A 295 -19.76 46.09 -7.58
N GLY A 296 -19.41 44.87 -8.00
CA GLY A 296 -19.91 44.22 -9.21
C GLY A 296 -21.42 43.95 -9.15
N GLY A 297 -21.91 43.50 -7.99
CA GLY A 297 -23.34 43.30 -7.72
C GLY A 297 -24.14 44.62 -7.85
N ASP A 298 -23.63 45.69 -7.21
CA ASP A 298 -24.21 47.04 -7.33
C ASP A 298 -24.29 47.51 -8.79
N ALA A 299 -23.20 47.32 -9.54
CA ALA A 299 -23.15 47.74 -10.95
C ALA A 299 -24.15 46.95 -11.83
N ARG A 300 -24.33 45.64 -11.53
CA ARG A 300 -25.36 44.81 -12.22
C ARG A 300 -26.75 45.30 -11.89
N TYR A 301 -27.07 45.57 -10.63
CA TYR A 301 -28.33 46.12 -10.21
C TYR A 301 -28.65 47.46 -10.91
N LEU A 302 -27.69 48.38 -10.95
CA LEU A 302 -27.80 49.66 -11.64
C LEU A 302 -28.04 49.49 -13.16
N THR A 303 -27.42 48.49 -13.78
CA THR A 303 -27.65 48.14 -15.19
C THR A 303 -29.08 47.66 -15.42
N MET A 304 -29.66 46.92 -14.46
CA MET A 304 -31.02 46.42 -14.54
C MET A 304 -32.07 47.52 -14.31
N THR A 305 -31.69 48.59 -13.62
CA THR A 305 -32.56 49.72 -13.29
C THR A 305 -32.30 50.95 -14.16
N ASP A 306 -31.67 50.77 -15.33
CA ASP A 306 -31.40 51.77 -16.37
C ASP A 306 -30.48 52.93 -15.93
N ARG A 307 -29.75 52.77 -14.83
CA ARG A 307 -28.78 53.74 -14.29
C ARG A 307 -27.38 53.45 -14.87
N TYR A 308 -27.25 53.45 -16.16
CA TYR A 308 -26.08 52.94 -16.90
C TYR A 308 -24.79 53.69 -16.59
N ASP A 309 -24.82 55.02 -16.45
CA ASP A 309 -23.63 55.84 -16.20
C ASP A 309 -23.05 55.54 -14.82
N GLU A 310 -23.88 55.29 -13.84
CA GLU A 310 -23.47 54.87 -12.52
C GLU A 310 -22.90 53.44 -12.52
N ALA A 311 -23.57 52.54 -13.20
CA ALA A 311 -23.13 51.16 -13.38
C ALA A 311 -21.73 51.10 -14.01
N ILE A 312 -21.51 51.86 -15.10
CA ILE A 312 -20.22 51.90 -15.80
C ILE A 312 -19.09 52.44 -14.87
N ARG A 313 -19.39 53.42 -14.03
CA ARG A 313 -18.41 53.92 -13.04
C ARG A 313 -18.02 52.83 -12.03
N LEU A 314 -19.02 52.09 -11.51
CA LEU A 314 -18.79 51.03 -10.56
C LEU A 314 -18.06 49.82 -11.19
N PHE A 315 -18.38 49.45 -12.42
CA PHE A 315 -17.62 48.41 -13.11
C PHE A 315 -16.16 48.80 -13.29
N ARG A 316 -15.84 50.05 -13.64
CA ARG A 316 -14.47 50.53 -13.73
C ARG A 316 -13.75 50.53 -12.37
N GLN A 317 -14.49 50.83 -11.29
CA GLN A 317 -13.95 50.75 -9.93
C GLN A 317 -13.64 49.32 -9.54
N ALA A 318 -14.57 48.36 -9.80
CA ALA A 318 -14.39 46.94 -9.52
C ALA A 318 -13.20 46.37 -10.33
N ASP A 319 -13.10 46.75 -11.62
CA ASP A 319 -12.00 46.39 -12.52
C ASP A 319 -10.64 46.86 -11.95
N SER A 320 -10.55 48.14 -11.57
CA SER A 320 -9.36 48.70 -10.98
C SER A 320 -8.93 47.99 -9.68
N LEU A 321 -9.89 47.70 -8.80
CA LEU A 321 -9.64 46.98 -7.56
C LEU A 321 -9.22 45.53 -7.81
N TYR A 322 -9.84 44.86 -8.80
CA TYR A 322 -9.48 43.50 -9.16
C TYR A 322 -8.03 43.40 -9.61
N LEU A 323 -7.62 44.29 -10.49
CA LEU A 323 -6.26 44.35 -11.01
C LEU A 323 -5.22 44.81 -9.94
N ALA A 324 -5.59 45.78 -9.09
CA ALA A 324 -4.73 46.24 -8.01
C ALA A 324 -4.40 45.16 -6.97
N LYS A 325 -5.28 44.15 -6.82
CA LYS A 325 -5.03 42.97 -5.98
C LYS A 325 -4.12 41.94 -6.62
N GLY A 326 -3.64 42.18 -7.85
CA GLY A 326 -2.77 41.27 -8.58
C GLY A 326 -3.50 40.06 -9.17
N ASN A 327 -4.83 40.10 -9.27
CA ASN A 327 -5.60 39.03 -9.87
C ASN A 327 -5.32 38.92 -11.37
N ALA A 328 -5.25 37.69 -11.87
CA ALA A 328 -4.97 37.43 -13.27
C ALA A 328 -6.19 37.75 -14.18
N ILE A 329 -5.92 38.31 -15.34
CA ILE A 329 -6.91 38.45 -16.42
C ILE A 329 -7.05 37.06 -17.05
N ASN A 330 -8.19 36.44 -16.87
CA ASN A 330 -8.53 35.12 -17.39
C ASN A 330 -9.94 35.10 -17.97
N THR A 331 -10.39 33.97 -18.49
CA THR A 331 -11.73 33.82 -19.08
C THR A 331 -12.85 34.19 -18.09
N ALA A 332 -12.68 33.87 -16.77
CA ALA A 332 -13.67 34.25 -15.76
C ALA A 332 -13.74 35.77 -15.55
N TYR A 333 -12.61 36.47 -15.61
CA TYR A 333 -12.56 37.93 -15.55
C TYR A 333 -13.34 38.55 -16.73
N ILE A 334 -13.13 38.04 -17.94
CA ILE A 334 -13.86 38.51 -19.12
C ILE A 334 -15.37 38.26 -18.97
N LYS A 335 -15.78 37.06 -18.58
CA LYS A 335 -17.19 36.67 -18.40
C LYS A 335 -17.87 37.48 -17.29
N ASN A 336 -17.27 37.60 -16.13
CA ASN A 336 -17.94 38.14 -14.95
C ASN A 336 -17.85 39.66 -14.84
N TYR A 337 -16.79 40.29 -15.33
CA TYR A 337 -16.59 41.74 -15.22
C TYR A 337 -16.74 42.44 -16.56
N MET A 338 -15.93 42.06 -17.54
CA MET A 338 -15.93 42.77 -18.83
C MET A 338 -17.23 42.64 -19.59
N MET A 339 -17.83 41.45 -19.63
CA MET A 339 -19.11 41.25 -20.34
C MET A 339 -20.24 42.05 -19.70
N ASN A 340 -20.30 42.18 -18.39
CA ASN A 340 -21.29 42.97 -17.70
C ASN A 340 -21.11 44.48 -17.96
N GLN A 341 -19.88 44.96 -17.96
CA GLN A 341 -19.59 46.35 -18.35
C GLN A 341 -19.90 46.62 -19.81
N TYR A 342 -19.60 45.66 -20.72
CA TYR A 342 -19.97 45.75 -22.14
C TYR A 342 -21.48 45.87 -22.30
N LYS A 343 -22.27 45.05 -21.62
CA LYS A 343 -23.75 45.12 -21.62
C LYS A 343 -24.26 46.50 -21.14
N ALA A 344 -23.61 47.05 -20.08
CA ALA A 344 -23.97 48.39 -19.58
C ALA A 344 -23.66 49.50 -20.58
N LEU A 345 -22.49 49.46 -21.23
CA LEU A 345 -22.10 50.41 -22.30
C LEU A 345 -23.07 50.34 -23.51
N GLN A 346 -23.44 49.13 -23.92
CA GLN A 346 -24.38 48.87 -25.03
C GLN A 346 -25.74 49.45 -24.71
N LYS A 347 -26.29 49.21 -23.53
CA LYS A 347 -27.58 49.74 -23.09
C LYS A 347 -27.55 51.26 -22.92
N ALA A 348 -26.42 51.82 -22.49
CA ALA A 348 -26.22 53.28 -22.44
C ALA A 348 -26.12 53.96 -23.78
N GLY A 349 -26.09 53.21 -24.89
CA GLY A 349 -25.97 53.75 -26.24
C GLY A 349 -24.59 54.36 -26.57
N ARG A 350 -23.55 54.04 -25.81
CA ARG A 350 -22.19 54.59 -25.98
C ARG A 350 -21.42 53.86 -27.10
N LYS A 351 -21.85 54.05 -28.36
CA LYS A 351 -21.41 53.27 -29.53
C LYS A 351 -19.90 53.15 -29.68
N ASP A 352 -19.17 54.27 -29.57
CA ASP A 352 -17.70 54.31 -29.78
C ASP A 352 -16.98 53.52 -28.64
N GLU A 353 -17.45 53.68 -27.41
CA GLU A 353 -16.89 52.96 -26.27
C GLU A 353 -17.20 51.46 -26.36
N VAL A 354 -18.40 51.06 -26.84
CA VAL A 354 -18.79 49.66 -27.08
C VAL A 354 -17.82 48.99 -28.05
N VAL A 355 -17.54 49.64 -29.21
CA VAL A 355 -16.61 49.11 -30.21
C VAL A 355 -15.22 48.93 -29.63
N ALA A 356 -14.67 49.99 -29.02
CA ALA A 356 -13.34 49.93 -28.42
C ALA A 356 -13.24 48.87 -27.30
N TYR A 357 -14.28 48.75 -26.51
CA TYR A 357 -14.32 47.76 -25.41
C TYR A 357 -14.46 46.32 -25.93
N ALA A 358 -15.26 46.09 -26.97
CA ALA A 358 -15.39 44.80 -27.65
C ALA A 358 -14.05 44.35 -28.27
N ASP A 359 -13.34 45.31 -28.94
CA ASP A 359 -12.01 45.03 -29.49
C ASP A 359 -11.00 44.66 -28.41
N ARG A 360 -11.01 45.37 -27.27
CA ARG A 360 -10.18 45.01 -26.11
C ARG A 360 -10.51 43.63 -25.57
N MET A 361 -11.79 43.29 -25.40
CA MET A 361 -12.22 41.97 -24.98
C MET A 361 -11.73 40.88 -25.93
N ARG A 362 -11.87 41.10 -27.24
CA ARG A 362 -11.38 40.16 -28.27
C ARG A 362 -9.89 39.96 -28.19
N GLN A 363 -9.09 41.03 -28.11
CA GLN A 363 -7.62 40.95 -27.98
C GLN A 363 -7.19 40.19 -26.74
N LEU A 364 -7.84 40.41 -25.58
CA LEU A 364 -7.58 39.71 -24.35
C LEU A 364 -7.98 38.23 -24.47
N THR A 365 -9.13 37.95 -25.08
CA THR A 365 -9.57 36.56 -25.30
C THR A 365 -8.59 35.81 -26.20
N ASP A 366 -8.16 36.44 -27.32
CA ASP A 366 -7.16 35.85 -28.22
C ASP A 366 -5.83 35.61 -27.51
N SER A 367 -5.38 36.56 -26.69
CA SER A 367 -4.15 36.41 -25.89
C SER A 367 -4.25 35.29 -24.86
N ILE A 368 -5.38 35.21 -24.16
CA ILE A 368 -5.64 34.13 -23.19
C ILE A 368 -5.63 32.78 -23.89
N HIS A 369 -6.34 32.65 -25.03
CA HIS A 369 -6.38 31.38 -25.78
C HIS A 369 -5.03 30.97 -26.35
N LEU A 370 -4.18 31.92 -26.78
CA LEU A 370 -2.82 31.60 -27.20
C LEU A 370 -1.99 31.08 -26.02
N GLN A 371 -2.04 31.78 -24.88
CA GLN A 371 -1.35 31.38 -23.68
C GLN A 371 -1.85 30.03 -23.14
N GLU A 372 -3.17 29.81 -23.15
CA GLU A 372 -3.78 28.53 -22.75
C GLU A 372 -3.32 27.39 -23.65
N ARG A 373 -3.19 27.59 -24.97
CA ARG A 373 -2.69 26.56 -25.92
C ARG A 373 -1.21 26.22 -25.66
N GLU A 374 -0.37 27.21 -25.44
CA GLU A 374 1.04 26.98 -25.14
C GLU A 374 1.20 26.20 -23.83
N ILE A 375 0.51 26.65 -22.79
CA ILE A 375 0.46 25.98 -21.49
C ILE A 375 -0.14 24.56 -21.62
N ASP A 376 -1.15 24.38 -22.46
CA ASP A 376 -1.81 23.09 -22.68
C ASP A 376 -0.86 22.05 -23.30
N VAL A 377 -0.06 22.47 -24.29
CA VAL A 377 0.97 21.59 -24.89
C VAL A 377 2.03 21.18 -23.87
N GLU A 378 2.51 22.14 -23.06
CA GLU A 378 3.50 21.89 -22.02
C GLU A 378 2.93 20.94 -20.94
N GLN A 379 1.71 21.20 -20.46
CA GLN A 379 1.02 20.35 -19.50
C GLN A 379 0.82 18.93 -20.04
N HIS A 380 0.46 18.76 -21.30
CA HIS A 380 0.32 17.46 -21.93
C HIS A 380 1.65 16.68 -21.98
N GLN A 381 2.76 17.37 -22.20
CA GLN A 381 4.07 16.73 -22.18
C GLN A 381 4.46 16.32 -20.76
N GLU A 382 4.25 17.20 -19.79
CA GLU A 382 4.52 16.91 -18.38
C GLU A 382 3.67 15.74 -17.86
N ILE A 383 2.35 15.73 -18.16
CA ILE A 383 1.46 14.62 -17.78
C ILE A 383 1.96 13.31 -18.36
N ARG A 384 2.30 13.26 -19.67
CA ARG A 384 2.85 12.04 -20.28
C ARG A 384 4.15 11.56 -19.64
N GLN A 385 5.04 12.48 -19.26
CA GLN A 385 6.26 12.14 -18.55
C GLN A 385 5.96 11.55 -17.16
N LYS A 386 5.04 12.15 -16.42
CA LYS A 386 4.59 11.65 -15.11
C LYS A 386 3.89 10.30 -15.21
N GLU A 387 3.04 10.09 -16.18
CA GLU A 387 2.39 8.80 -16.44
C GLU A 387 3.42 7.71 -16.74
N ALA A 388 4.42 8.00 -17.57
CA ALA A 388 5.50 7.08 -17.88
C ALA A 388 6.35 6.76 -16.64
N GLU A 389 6.64 7.74 -15.79
CA GLU A 389 7.33 7.53 -14.51
C GLU A 389 6.52 6.64 -13.56
N ILE A 390 5.22 6.92 -13.41
CA ILE A 390 4.31 6.11 -12.58
C ILE A 390 4.24 4.67 -13.10
N ALA A 391 4.10 4.49 -14.41
CA ALA A 391 4.06 3.17 -15.05
C ALA A 391 5.37 2.39 -14.81
N SER A 392 6.53 3.03 -14.96
CA SER A 392 7.85 2.45 -14.70
C SER A 392 8.00 2.03 -13.23
N ARG A 393 7.59 2.88 -12.29
CA ARG A 393 7.60 2.54 -10.85
C ARG A 393 6.68 1.35 -10.54
N ARG A 394 5.46 1.32 -11.09
CA ARG A 394 4.53 0.18 -10.92
C ARG A 394 5.14 -1.12 -11.47
N GLN A 395 5.75 -1.07 -12.65
CA GLN A 395 6.42 -2.23 -13.25
C GLN A 395 7.57 -2.73 -12.38
N SER A 396 8.40 -1.84 -11.84
CA SER A 396 9.49 -2.18 -10.92
C SER A 396 8.97 -2.87 -9.66
N VAL A 397 7.89 -2.36 -9.05
CA VAL A 397 7.26 -2.98 -7.86
C VAL A 397 6.75 -4.40 -8.18
N ILE A 398 6.14 -4.61 -9.34
CA ILE A 398 5.68 -5.94 -9.77
C ILE A 398 6.87 -6.89 -9.91
N ILE A 399 7.96 -6.46 -10.56
CA ILE A 399 9.19 -7.25 -10.73
C ILE A 399 9.77 -7.63 -9.35
N TYR A 400 9.89 -6.68 -8.42
CA TYR A 400 10.39 -6.97 -7.07
C TYR A 400 9.49 -7.95 -6.31
N ARG A 401 8.17 -7.85 -6.45
CA ARG A 401 7.23 -8.82 -5.85
C ARG A 401 7.42 -10.23 -6.42
N ILE A 402 7.57 -10.36 -7.73
CA ILE A 402 7.83 -11.64 -8.38
C ILE A 402 9.16 -12.24 -7.90
N LEU A 403 10.23 -11.43 -7.84
CA LEU A 403 11.54 -11.87 -7.35
C LEU A 403 11.48 -12.30 -5.88
N ALA A 404 10.76 -11.58 -5.02
CA ALA A 404 10.57 -11.94 -3.62
C ALA A 404 9.83 -13.27 -3.46
N ILE A 405 8.77 -13.50 -4.25
CA ILE A 405 8.03 -14.77 -4.26
C ILE A 405 8.94 -15.91 -4.73
N ALA A 406 9.71 -15.71 -5.80
CA ALA A 406 10.65 -16.71 -6.32
C ALA A 406 11.72 -17.06 -5.27
N ALA A 407 12.30 -16.07 -4.58
CA ALA A 407 13.26 -16.29 -3.50
C ALA A 407 12.64 -17.08 -2.34
N LEU A 408 11.40 -16.78 -1.96
CA LEU A 408 10.66 -17.52 -0.92
C LEU A 408 10.46 -18.99 -1.31
N LEU A 409 10.09 -19.26 -2.56
CA LEU A 409 9.94 -20.63 -3.08
C LEU A 409 11.26 -21.40 -3.05
N VAL A 410 12.38 -20.77 -3.45
CA VAL A 410 13.71 -21.37 -3.35
C VAL A 410 14.09 -21.68 -1.90
N CYS A 411 13.85 -20.76 -0.97
CA CYS A 411 14.09 -20.98 0.46
C CYS A 411 13.25 -22.15 1.00
N MET A 412 11.98 -22.25 0.65
CA MET A 412 11.12 -23.38 1.03
C MET A 412 11.62 -24.71 0.46
N LEU A 413 12.08 -24.73 -0.80
CA LEU A 413 12.65 -25.92 -1.44
C LEU A 413 13.93 -26.37 -0.70
N LEU A 414 14.83 -25.44 -0.40
CA LEU A 414 16.06 -25.73 0.35
C LEU A 414 15.77 -26.25 1.76
N ALA A 415 14.80 -25.64 2.47
CA ALA A 415 14.35 -26.09 3.78
C ALA A 415 13.77 -27.51 3.72
N TYR A 416 12.94 -27.80 2.70
CA TYR A 416 12.40 -29.13 2.46
C TYR A 416 13.51 -30.15 2.17
N MET A 417 14.48 -29.83 1.30
CA MET A 417 15.61 -30.72 1.02
C MET A 417 16.44 -30.99 2.27
N PHE A 418 16.71 -29.98 3.07
CA PHE A 418 17.44 -30.12 4.32
C PHE A 418 16.66 -31.00 5.34
N TRP A 419 15.38 -30.77 5.50
CA TRP A 419 14.51 -31.57 6.36
C TRP A 419 14.46 -33.03 5.90
N ARG A 420 14.33 -33.27 4.59
CA ARG A 420 14.34 -34.60 3.99
C ARG A 420 15.66 -35.32 4.26
N ALA A 421 16.79 -34.65 4.05
CA ALA A 421 18.13 -35.20 4.30
C ALA A 421 18.33 -35.55 5.78
N ALA A 422 17.91 -34.66 6.69
CA ALA A 422 17.98 -34.91 8.13
C ALA A 422 17.12 -36.11 8.56
N ARG A 423 15.92 -36.23 8.00
CA ARG A 423 15.04 -37.38 8.25
C ARG A 423 15.64 -38.68 7.72
N TYR A 424 16.21 -38.66 6.54
CA TYR A 424 16.86 -39.83 5.94
C TYR A 424 18.06 -40.29 6.75
N ASN A 425 18.92 -39.38 7.19
CA ASN A 425 20.05 -39.67 8.07
C ASN A 425 19.61 -40.26 9.41
N LYS A 426 18.51 -39.83 10.00
CA LYS A 426 17.95 -40.39 11.23
C LYS A 426 17.53 -41.84 11.05
N ILE A 427 16.84 -42.15 9.95
CA ILE A 427 16.39 -43.51 9.62
C ILE A 427 17.57 -44.46 9.44
N ILE A 428 18.62 -44.04 8.70
CA ILE A 428 19.85 -44.85 8.51
C ILE A 428 20.55 -45.12 9.85
N THR A 429 20.68 -44.09 10.69
CA THR A 429 21.32 -44.26 12.00
C THR A 429 20.56 -45.23 12.89
N GLU A 430 19.24 -45.20 12.87
CA GLU A 430 18.39 -46.10 13.65
C GLU A 430 18.45 -47.52 13.13
N LYS A 431 18.49 -47.73 11.81
CA LYS A 431 18.74 -49.04 11.19
C LYS A 431 20.10 -49.62 11.60
N ASN A 432 21.16 -48.81 11.53
CA ASN A 432 22.50 -49.24 11.90
C ASN A 432 22.60 -49.62 13.40
N ARG A 433 21.88 -48.92 14.30
CA ARG A 433 21.81 -49.29 15.73
C ARG A 433 21.13 -50.64 15.94
N ARG A 434 20.04 -50.94 15.22
CA ARG A 434 19.38 -52.26 15.33
C ARG A 434 20.30 -53.36 14.88
N LEU A 435 20.99 -53.19 13.75
CA LEU A 435 21.98 -54.15 13.27
C LEU A 435 23.10 -54.39 14.28
N LEU A 436 23.58 -53.33 14.93
CA LEU A 436 24.60 -53.44 15.97
C LEU A 436 24.10 -54.31 17.14
N ALA A 437 22.88 -54.06 17.63
CA ALA A 437 22.33 -54.83 18.74
C ALA A 437 22.14 -56.31 18.37
N GLU A 438 21.75 -56.62 17.13
CA GLU A 438 21.65 -58.00 16.66
C GLU A 438 23.01 -58.69 16.56
N ILE A 439 24.06 -57.94 16.20
CA ILE A 439 25.44 -58.47 16.15
C ILE A 439 25.93 -58.78 17.55
N GLU A 440 25.79 -57.81 18.48
CA GLU A 440 26.20 -58.00 19.89
C GLU A 440 25.49 -59.19 20.51
N GLN A 441 24.21 -59.40 20.25
CA GLN A 441 23.49 -60.57 20.76
C GLN A 441 24.04 -61.85 20.20
N ARG A 442 24.31 -61.96 18.90
CA ARG A 442 24.89 -63.18 18.28
C ARG A 442 26.28 -63.46 18.83
N GLU A 443 27.12 -62.45 19.05
CA GLU A 443 28.45 -62.60 19.65
C GLU A 443 28.35 -63.13 21.09
N GLN A 444 27.38 -62.64 21.87
CA GLN A 444 27.15 -63.11 23.23
C GLN A 444 26.72 -64.58 23.23
N GLU A 445 25.79 -64.97 22.36
CA GLU A 445 25.32 -66.36 22.21
C GLU A 445 26.48 -67.30 21.82
N GLN A 446 27.34 -66.90 20.91
CA GLN A 446 28.51 -67.69 20.51
C GLN A 446 29.57 -67.77 21.63
N GLN A 447 29.81 -66.71 22.35
CA GLN A 447 30.74 -66.70 23.46
C GLN A 447 30.28 -67.62 24.57
N GLN A 448 28.97 -67.63 24.88
CA GLN A 448 28.38 -68.57 25.87
C GLN A 448 28.51 -70.03 25.41
N ALA A 449 28.36 -70.31 24.12
CA ALA A 449 28.54 -71.67 23.58
C ALA A 449 29.99 -72.14 23.73
N ILE A 450 30.96 -71.27 23.46
CA ILE A 450 32.40 -71.56 23.65
C ILE A 450 32.74 -71.78 25.15
N GLU A 451 32.22 -70.95 26.05
CA GLU A 451 32.39 -71.09 27.49
C GLU A 451 31.83 -72.41 28.02
N GLN A 452 30.66 -72.83 27.53
CA GLN A 452 30.05 -74.12 27.85
C GLN A 452 30.96 -75.30 27.43
N LEU A 453 31.54 -75.19 26.22
CA LEU A 453 32.44 -76.22 25.68
C LEU A 453 33.77 -76.27 26.49
N GLU A 454 34.28 -75.12 26.90
CA GLU A 454 35.49 -75.03 27.71
C GLU A 454 35.27 -75.63 29.13
N ALA A 455 34.11 -75.49 29.72
CA ALA A 455 33.76 -75.96 31.05
C ALA A 455 33.42 -77.49 31.08
N ALA A 456 33.17 -78.08 29.92
CA ALA A 456 32.81 -79.52 29.84
C ALA A 456 34.00 -80.40 30.16
N PRO A 457 33.77 -81.50 30.90
CA PRO A 457 34.83 -82.49 31.18
C PRO A 457 35.39 -83.12 29.91
N GLU A 458 36.68 -83.32 29.80
CA GLU A 458 37.34 -83.84 28.60
C GLU A 458 36.82 -85.20 28.15
N ALA A 459 36.40 -86.03 29.14
CA ALA A 459 35.86 -87.36 28.92
C ALA A 459 34.42 -87.34 28.21
N ASP A 460 33.71 -86.20 28.24
CA ASP A 460 32.36 -86.07 27.71
C ASP A 460 32.38 -85.42 26.31
N LEU A 461 33.54 -85.01 25.79
CA LEU A 461 33.66 -84.35 24.49
C LEU A 461 34.03 -85.31 23.38
N THR A 462 33.46 -85.14 22.23
CA THR A 462 33.89 -85.88 21.01
C THR A 462 35.30 -85.40 20.56
N ALA A 463 35.97 -86.19 19.73
CA ALA A 463 37.32 -85.86 19.26
C ALA A 463 37.32 -84.51 18.50
N GLU A 464 36.24 -84.20 17.73
CA GLU A 464 36.08 -82.92 17.08
C GLU A 464 35.87 -81.78 18.07
N GLN A 465 35.10 -81.97 19.12
CA GLN A 465 34.90 -81.00 20.19
C GLN A 465 36.20 -80.74 21.02
N GLN A 466 36.95 -81.75 21.28
CA GLN A 466 38.26 -81.62 21.93
C GLN A 466 39.24 -80.81 21.07
N LEU A 467 39.30 -81.12 19.80
CA LEU A 467 40.13 -80.38 18.85
C LEU A 467 39.64 -78.94 18.69
N TYR A 468 38.33 -78.72 18.63
CA TYR A 468 37.73 -77.40 18.50
C TYR A 468 38.00 -76.56 19.78
N ARG A 469 37.96 -77.11 20.98
CA ARG A 469 38.35 -76.46 22.24
C ARG A 469 39.80 -76.03 22.18
N ARG A 470 40.72 -76.86 21.68
CA ARG A 470 42.14 -76.51 21.51
C ARG A 470 42.31 -75.41 20.45
N LEU A 471 41.52 -75.40 19.41
CA LEU A 471 41.45 -74.32 18.38
C LEU A 471 40.99 -73.01 19.04
N CYS A 472 39.93 -73.01 19.83
CA CYS A 472 39.45 -71.82 20.54
C CYS A 472 40.49 -71.28 21.50
N GLU A 473 41.22 -72.18 22.23
CA GLU A 473 42.26 -71.75 23.12
C GLU A 473 43.44 -71.08 22.36
N LEU A 474 43.84 -71.69 21.24
CA LEU A 474 44.87 -71.11 20.37
C LEU A 474 44.45 -69.71 19.84
N MET A 475 43.19 -69.52 19.54
CA MET A 475 42.63 -68.26 19.05
C MET A 475 42.44 -67.19 20.17
N LYS A 476 42.73 -67.48 21.41
CA LYS A 476 42.84 -66.46 22.49
C LYS A 476 44.08 -65.58 22.36
N GLN A 477 45.06 -66.03 21.55
CA GLN A 477 46.26 -65.28 21.28
C GLN A 477 46.14 -64.41 20.06
N PRO A 478 46.12 -63.08 20.16
CA PRO A 478 45.93 -62.17 19.03
C PRO A 478 47.04 -62.38 17.96
N ASP A 479 48.28 -62.59 18.38
CA ASP A 479 49.39 -62.77 17.43
C ASP A 479 49.21 -63.97 16.48
N VAL A 480 48.42 -64.96 16.88
CA VAL A 480 48.11 -66.13 16.07
C VAL A 480 47.12 -65.81 14.94
N PHE A 481 45.96 -65.32 15.29
CA PHE A 481 44.92 -65.12 14.31
C PHE A 481 45.11 -63.85 13.43
N THR A 482 45.92 -62.89 13.93
CA THR A 482 46.24 -61.69 13.11
C THR A 482 47.39 -61.94 12.13
N ASP A 483 48.08 -63.08 12.20
CA ASP A 483 49.06 -63.47 11.15
C ASP A 483 48.37 -63.65 9.81
N PRO A 484 48.68 -62.82 8.78
CA PRO A 484 48.10 -62.97 7.44
C PRO A 484 48.40 -64.33 6.79
N GLY A 485 49.47 -65.01 7.22
CA GLY A 485 49.90 -66.32 6.71
C GLY A 485 49.20 -67.51 7.41
N LEU A 486 48.33 -67.24 8.42
CA LEU A 486 47.63 -68.32 9.11
C LEU A 486 46.55 -68.89 8.17
N ASP A 487 46.72 -70.12 7.80
CA ASP A 487 45.82 -70.92 6.97
C ASP A 487 45.53 -72.28 7.61
N ARG A 488 44.73 -73.09 6.93
CA ARG A 488 44.37 -74.42 7.36
C ARG A 488 45.61 -75.31 7.69
N SER A 489 46.65 -75.29 6.83
CA SER A 489 47.87 -76.08 7.00
C SER A 489 48.64 -75.64 8.23
N ARG A 490 48.76 -74.34 8.46
CA ARG A 490 49.43 -73.77 9.60
C ARG A 490 48.71 -74.07 10.91
N LEU A 491 47.40 -74.03 10.93
CA LEU A 491 46.57 -74.45 12.10
C LEU A 491 46.78 -75.90 12.40
N ALA A 492 46.82 -76.80 11.43
CA ALA A 492 47.07 -78.23 11.63
C ALA A 492 48.45 -78.51 12.23
N GLN A 493 49.45 -77.77 11.77
CA GLN A 493 50.82 -77.84 12.34
C GLN A 493 50.84 -77.37 13.82
N LEU A 494 50.23 -76.27 14.13
CA LEU A 494 50.20 -75.71 15.53
C LEU A 494 49.47 -76.61 16.48
N LEU A 495 48.45 -77.36 16.03
CA LEU A 495 47.67 -78.28 16.83
C LEU A 495 48.22 -79.72 16.84
N GLY A 496 49.27 -80.01 16.06
CA GLY A 496 49.86 -81.32 15.92
C GLY A 496 48.91 -82.37 15.31
N THR A 497 48.11 -81.98 14.33
CA THR A 497 47.10 -82.80 13.65
C THR A 497 47.15 -82.60 12.12
N ASN A 498 46.25 -83.20 11.38
CA ASN A 498 46.19 -82.99 9.97
C ASN A 498 45.06 -81.99 9.59
N GLU A 499 45.11 -81.47 8.37
CA GLU A 499 44.19 -80.46 7.86
C GLU A 499 42.73 -80.89 7.83
N HIS A 500 42.47 -82.21 7.63
CA HIS A 500 41.11 -82.74 7.54
C HIS A 500 40.40 -82.64 8.90
N TYR A 501 41.08 -83.07 9.96
CA TYR A 501 40.50 -82.99 11.28
C TYR A 501 40.26 -81.54 11.76
N VAL A 502 41.11 -80.59 11.37
CA VAL A 502 40.86 -79.16 11.64
C VAL A 502 39.60 -78.68 10.94
N THR A 503 39.40 -79.12 9.70
CA THR A 503 38.21 -78.74 8.89
C THR A 503 36.93 -79.34 9.50
N ASP A 504 37.00 -80.62 9.87
CA ASP A 504 35.83 -81.33 10.45
C ASP A 504 35.46 -80.79 11.84
N ALA A 505 36.45 -80.55 12.70
CA ALA A 505 36.20 -79.92 13.97
C ALA A 505 35.57 -78.55 13.90
N ILE A 506 36.03 -77.68 12.99
CA ILE A 506 35.44 -76.36 12.76
C ILE A 506 34.06 -76.49 12.18
N SER A 507 33.86 -77.35 11.17
CA SER A 507 32.55 -77.53 10.55
C SER A 507 31.51 -78.11 11.53
N ALA A 508 31.91 -79.06 12.39
CA ALA A 508 31.01 -79.69 13.34
C ALA A 508 30.64 -78.80 14.52
N CYS A 509 31.61 -77.94 14.99
CA CYS A 509 31.40 -77.17 16.22
C CYS A 509 31.12 -75.65 15.96
N ALA A 510 31.30 -75.18 14.73
CA ALA A 510 31.12 -73.74 14.38
C ALA A 510 30.10 -73.58 13.22
N ASP A 511 28.92 -74.17 13.35
CA ASP A 511 27.76 -74.04 12.44
C ASP A 511 28.08 -74.25 10.94
N GLY A 512 28.95 -75.24 10.61
CA GLY A 512 29.33 -75.54 9.23
C GLY A 512 30.28 -74.54 8.60
N LYS A 513 30.96 -73.69 9.34
CA LYS A 513 31.92 -72.69 8.85
C LYS A 513 33.13 -73.35 8.21
N SER A 514 33.63 -72.73 7.15
CA SER A 514 34.95 -73.05 6.63
C SER A 514 36.07 -72.57 7.56
N VAL A 515 37.26 -73.10 7.46
CA VAL A 515 38.45 -72.66 8.21
C VAL A 515 38.67 -71.17 8.05
N ASN A 516 38.57 -70.66 6.81
CA ASN A 516 38.70 -69.22 6.56
C ASN A 516 37.55 -68.41 7.18
N GLY A 517 36.35 -68.93 7.17
CA GLY A 517 35.20 -68.32 7.86
C GLY A 517 35.43 -68.18 9.36
N PHE A 518 35.92 -69.24 9.99
CA PHE A 518 36.31 -69.26 11.40
C PHE A 518 37.42 -68.27 11.73
N LEU A 519 38.49 -68.21 10.97
CA LEU A 519 39.60 -67.25 11.15
C LEU A 519 39.11 -65.82 10.94
N ASN A 520 38.31 -65.57 9.91
CA ASN A 520 37.75 -64.24 9.65
C ASN A 520 36.88 -63.70 10.78
N GLU A 521 36.18 -64.57 11.46
CA GLU A 521 35.35 -64.20 12.63
C GLU A 521 36.22 -63.63 13.78
N TYR A 522 37.31 -64.31 14.18
CA TYR A 522 38.22 -63.84 15.21
C TYR A 522 38.91 -62.53 14.77
N ARG A 523 39.31 -62.43 13.53
CA ARG A 523 39.91 -61.22 12.94
C ARG A 523 38.91 -60.07 12.93
N LEU A 524 37.62 -60.31 12.57
CA LEU A 524 36.57 -59.30 12.57
C LEU A 524 36.24 -58.85 13.99
N ARG A 525 36.17 -59.78 14.97
CA ARG A 525 35.93 -59.48 16.36
C ARG A 525 37.05 -58.60 16.95
N HIS A 526 38.31 -58.87 16.61
CA HIS A 526 39.44 -58.01 16.93
C HIS A 526 39.32 -56.62 16.26
N ALA A 527 38.93 -56.57 14.98
CA ALA A 527 38.73 -55.33 14.24
C ALA A 527 37.64 -54.45 14.85
N ILE A 528 36.48 -55.02 15.25
CA ILE A 528 35.41 -54.22 15.89
C ILE A 528 35.81 -53.67 17.24
N HIS A 529 36.60 -54.44 18.02
CA HIS A 529 37.19 -53.95 19.27
C HIS A 529 38.09 -52.73 19.00
N LEU A 530 38.99 -52.80 18.03
CA LEU A 530 39.84 -51.67 17.62
C LEU A 530 39.04 -50.50 17.08
N LEU A 531 38.01 -50.75 16.27
CA LEU A 531 37.13 -49.71 15.77
C LEU A 531 36.41 -48.96 16.89
N ALA A 532 36.01 -49.65 17.96
CA ALA A 532 35.31 -49.07 19.11
C ALA A 532 36.26 -48.31 20.05
N THR A 533 37.47 -48.84 20.29
CA THR A 533 38.39 -48.39 21.35
C THR A 533 39.50 -47.44 20.86
N THR A 534 39.87 -47.49 19.55
CA THR A 534 40.97 -46.66 19.00
C THR A 534 40.47 -45.63 18.01
N ASN A 535 41.34 -44.66 17.66
CA ASN A 535 41.12 -43.71 16.58
C ASN A 535 41.93 -44.04 15.31
N ASP A 536 42.51 -45.18 15.25
CA ASP A 536 43.32 -45.62 14.13
C ASP A 536 42.58 -45.61 12.81
N SER A 537 43.26 -45.41 11.70
CA SER A 537 42.62 -45.46 10.40
C SER A 537 42.01 -46.85 10.16
N VAL A 538 40.88 -46.89 9.44
CA VAL A 538 40.22 -48.16 9.08
C VAL A 538 41.17 -49.10 8.32
N ALA A 539 42.08 -48.52 7.52
CA ALA A 539 43.10 -49.27 6.81
C ALA A 539 44.12 -49.94 7.74
N LEU A 540 44.59 -49.19 8.76
CA LEU A 540 45.52 -49.73 9.77
C LEU A 540 44.84 -50.81 10.61
N ILE A 541 43.57 -50.63 11.01
CA ILE A 541 42.82 -51.65 11.72
C ILE A 541 42.65 -52.93 10.90
N ALA A 542 42.43 -52.83 9.58
CA ALA A 542 42.41 -54.00 8.73
C ALA A 542 43.74 -54.81 8.79
N GLU A 543 44.87 -54.12 8.69
CA GLU A 543 46.21 -54.73 8.80
C GLU A 543 46.46 -55.32 10.16
N LEU A 544 46.19 -54.60 11.24
CA LEU A 544 46.32 -55.08 12.63
C LEU A 544 45.41 -56.28 12.97
N SER A 545 44.36 -56.48 12.18
CA SER A 545 43.46 -57.62 12.31
C SER A 545 43.71 -58.75 11.32
N GLY A 546 44.87 -58.73 10.60
CA GLY A 546 45.28 -59.81 9.70
C GLY A 546 44.54 -59.84 8.35
N PHE A 547 43.89 -58.73 7.96
CA PHE A 547 43.23 -58.60 6.63
C PHE A 547 44.02 -57.75 5.64
N SER A 548 43.93 -58.09 4.35
CA SER A 548 44.19 -57.11 3.33
C SER A 548 43.06 -56.04 3.34
N ARG A 549 43.37 -54.82 2.96
CA ARG A 549 42.41 -53.71 2.94
C ARG A 549 41.15 -54.04 2.14
N SER A 550 41.27 -54.59 0.94
CA SER A 550 40.13 -54.92 0.10
C SER A 550 39.25 -56.01 0.66
N SER A 551 39.90 -57.08 1.23
CA SER A 551 39.19 -58.19 1.85
C SER A 551 38.40 -57.73 3.09
N PHE A 552 39.01 -56.86 3.91
CA PHE A 552 38.40 -56.34 5.12
C PHE A 552 37.07 -55.62 4.82
N PHE A 553 37.09 -54.63 3.93
CA PHE A 553 35.86 -53.88 3.64
C PHE A 553 34.73 -54.77 3.12
N ARG A 554 35.08 -55.71 2.22
CA ARG A 554 34.09 -56.64 1.67
C ARG A 554 33.52 -57.58 2.73
N ILE A 555 34.38 -58.29 3.47
CA ILE A 555 33.98 -59.29 4.47
C ILE A 555 33.24 -58.59 5.63
N PHE A 556 33.75 -57.44 6.11
CA PHE A 556 33.12 -56.68 7.16
C PHE A 556 31.68 -56.24 6.78
N SER A 557 31.49 -55.70 5.57
CA SER A 557 30.18 -55.28 5.08
C SER A 557 29.23 -56.45 4.87
N GLU A 558 29.74 -57.62 4.42
CA GLU A 558 28.97 -58.82 4.24
C GLU A 558 28.50 -59.40 5.59
N VAL A 559 29.34 -59.42 6.62
CA VAL A 559 29.01 -59.97 7.93
C VAL A 559 28.14 -59.02 8.76
N TYR A 560 28.46 -57.74 8.77
CA TYR A 560 27.83 -56.75 9.65
C TYR A 560 26.79 -55.87 8.96
N GLY A 561 26.59 -56.02 7.65
CA GLY A 561 25.58 -55.27 6.89
C GLY A 561 25.82 -53.75 6.82
N MET A 562 26.98 -53.26 7.26
CA MET A 562 27.39 -51.87 7.28
C MET A 562 28.89 -51.68 7.04
N SER A 563 29.31 -50.47 6.65
CA SER A 563 30.73 -50.20 6.48
C SER A 563 31.47 -50.11 7.83
N PRO A 564 32.78 -50.40 7.88
CA PRO A 564 33.60 -50.23 9.11
C PRO A 564 33.52 -48.80 9.67
N SER A 565 33.43 -47.79 8.80
CA SER A 565 33.28 -46.38 9.20
C SER A 565 31.90 -46.10 9.84
N ASP A 566 30.85 -46.71 9.32
CA ASP A 566 29.50 -46.60 9.89
C ASP A 566 29.42 -47.31 11.24
N TYR A 567 30.02 -48.51 11.35
CA TYR A 567 30.14 -49.25 12.61
C TYR A 567 30.81 -48.38 13.69
N ARG A 568 32.01 -47.82 13.40
CA ARG A 568 32.72 -46.93 14.32
C ARG A 568 31.85 -45.76 14.77
N ARG A 569 31.10 -45.16 13.87
CA ARG A 569 30.22 -44.02 14.16
C ARG A 569 29.09 -44.39 15.12
N VAL A 570 28.62 -45.61 15.08
CA VAL A 570 27.51 -46.09 15.94
C VAL A 570 28.05 -46.64 17.26
N ALA A 571 29.17 -47.39 17.26
CA ALA A 571 29.78 -47.99 18.41
C ALA A 571 30.43 -46.97 19.38
N LYS A 572 30.93 -45.83 18.88
CA LYS A 572 31.53 -44.74 19.70
C LYS A 572 30.50 -43.75 20.27
N LYS A 573 29.20 -43.93 20.06
CA LYS A 573 28.12 -43.13 20.66
C LYS A 573 27.52 -43.84 21.85
#